data_6800e4fbe70f4374e5ec02b8cabc55cc
#
_entry.id   6800e4fbe70f4374e5ec02b8cabc55cc
#
_cell.length_a   1.000
_cell.length_b   1.000
_cell.length_c   1.000
_cell.angle_alpha   90.00
_cell.angle_beta   90.00
_cell.angle_gamma   90.00
#
_symmetry.space_group_name_H-M   'P 1'
#
loop_
_entity.id
_entity.type
_entity.pdbx_description
1 polymer ?
#
loop_
_entity_poly.entity_id
_entity_poly.type
_entity_poly.pdbx_seq_one_letter_code
_entity_poly.pdbx_strand_id
1 'polypeptide(L)'
;EAAEKFGYKYKVGNVFSSDTFYTENAHNDKWINMGVLAVEMEAPALYMNAARSGNKALVICTVSDNILTGEATTAEQRQNSFTHMMDVAFSLL
;
A
#
# COMPACT_ATOMS: atom_id res chain seq x y z
N GLU A 1 11.06 6.31 10.03
CA GLU A 1 11.47 7.63 10.57
C GLU A 1 10.54 8.76 10.11
N ALA A 2 10.31 8.92 8.79
CA ALA A 2 9.51 10.04 8.29
C ALA A 2 8.09 10.06 8.85
N ALA A 3 7.37 8.93 8.85
CA ALA A 3 6.02 8.86 9.38
C ALA A 3 5.98 9.14 10.88
N GLU A 4 6.96 8.67 11.63
CA GLU A 4 7.08 8.96 13.06
C GLU A 4 7.29 10.45 13.31
N LYS A 5 8.14 11.08 12.49
CA LYS A 5 8.42 12.51 12.59
C LYS A 5 7.17 13.37 12.39
N PHE A 6 6.28 12.95 11.48
CA PHE A 6 5.02 13.65 11.24
C PHE A 6 3.90 13.22 12.21
N GLY A 7 4.12 12.18 13.02
CA GLY A 7 3.09 11.65 13.93
C GLY A 7 2.00 10.86 13.21
N TYR A 8 2.25 10.36 12.02
CA TYR A 8 1.27 9.58 11.25
C TYR A 8 1.30 8.11 11.65
N LYS A 9 0.14 7.49 11.62
CA LYS A 9 0.02 6.04 11.81
C LYS A 9 0.55 5.33 10.57
N TYR A 10 1.38 4.32 10.78
CA TYR A 10 1.94 3.56 9.67
C TYR A 10 2.22 2.12 10.06
N LYS A 11 2.37 1.27 9.06
CA LYS A 11 2.84 -0.10 9.23
C LYS A 11 3.88 -0.41 8.16
N VAL A 12 4.84 -1.24 8.49
CA VAL A 12 5.86 -1.74 7.57
C VAL A 12 5.74 -3.26 7.55
N GLY A 13 5.62 -3.84 6.39
CA GLY A 13 5.48 -5.28 6.28
C GLY A 13 5.18 -5.74 4.87
N ASN A 14 4.73 -6.97 4.77
CA ASN A 14 4.47 -7.60 3.49
C ASN A 14 3.13 -7.16 2.92
N VAL A 15 3.12 -6.97 1.61
CA VAL A 15 1.90 -6.73 0.84
C VAL A 15 1.76 -7.82 -0.21
N PHE A 16 0.54 -8.12 -0.58
CA PHE A 16 0.21 -9.04 -1.67
C PHE A 16 -0.09 -8.23 -2.92
N SER A 17 0.59 -8.56 -4.01
CA SER A 17 0.31 -7.92 -5.29
C SER A 17 -0.53 -8.84 -6.16
N SER A 18 -1.63 -8.33 -6.66
CA SER A 18 -2.59 -9.11 -7.44
C SER A 18 -2.85 -8.47 -8.79
N ASP A 19 -2.98 -9.29 -9.81
CA ASP A 19 -3.39 -8.82 -11.15
C ASP A 19 -4.90 -8.69 -11.27
N THR A 20 -5.66 -9.19 -10.30
CA THR A 20 -7.11 -9.14 -10.29
C THR A 20 -7.59 -8.23 -9.17
N PHE A 21 -8.51 -7.31 -9.50
CA PHE A 21 -8.96 -6.30 -8.55
C PHE A 21 -9.86 -6.91 -7.47
N TYR A 22 -10.93 -7.57 -7.85
CA TYR A 22 -11.77 -8.31 -6.92
C TYR A 22 -12.02 -9.70 -7.48
N THR A 23 -11.71 -10.72 -6.69
CA THR A 23 -12.06 -12.11 -7.04
C THR A 23 -13.09 -12.62 -6.06
N GLU A 24 -14.12 -13.30 -6.58
CA GLU A 24 -15.15 -13.91 -5.73
C GLU A 24 -14.58 -14.98 -4.80
N ASN A 25 -13.46 -15.59 -5.20
CA ASN A 25 -12.77 -16.62 -4.44
C ASN A 25 -11.46 -16.10 -3.84
N ALA A 26 -11.47 -14.87 -3.36
CA ALA A 26 -10.29 -14.30 -2.72
C ALA A 26 -9.91 -15.10 -1.47
N HIS A 27 -8.77 -15.75 -1.50
CA HIS A 27 -8.22 -16.50 -0.36
C HIS A 27 -7.52 -15.56 0.62
N ASN A 28 -8.19 -14.48 0.99
CA ASN A 28 -7.64 -13.45 1.86
C ASN A 28 -7.24 -14.01 3.23
N ASP A 29 -7.97 -15.02 3.73
CA ASP A 29 -7.67 -15.65 5.00
C ASP A 29 -6.26 -16.21 5.05
N LYS A 30 -5.79 -16.81 3.97
CA LYS A 30 -4.44 -17.38 3.90
C LYS A 30 -3.38 -16.28 3.99
N TRP A 31 -3.57 -15.19 3.28
CA TRP A 31 -2.64 -14.08 3.29
C TRP A 31 -2.61 -13.38 4.65
N ILE A 32 -3.76 -13.20 5.26
CA ILE A 32 -3.89 -12.62 6.60
C ILE A 32 -3.13 -13.48 7.61
N ASN A 33 -3.32 -14.79 7.56
CA ASN A 33 -2.63 -15.72 8.46
C ASN A 33 -1.11 -15.71 8.28
N MET A 34 -0.63 -15.34 7.11
CA MET A 34 0.79 -15.19 6.81
C MET A 34 1.33 -13.81 7.18
N GLY A 35 0.52 -12.94 7.76
CA GLY A 35 0.94 -11.61 8.18
C GLY A 35 0.97 -10.57 7.07
N VAL A 36 0.31 -10.82 5.95
CA VAL A 36 0.19 -9.84 4.86
C VAL A 36 -0.73 -8.72 5.30
N LEU A 37 -0.27 -7.48 5.15
CA LEU A 37 -0.95 -6.29 5.66
C LEU A 37 -1.96 -5.72 4.68
N ALA A 38 -1.70 -5.82 3.39
CA ALA A 38 -2.49 -5.14 2.37
C ALA A 38 -2.36 -5.82 1.02
N VAL A 39 -3.25 -5.46 0.12
CA VAL A 39 -3.24 -5.87 -1.29
C VAL A 39 -3.06 -4.62 -2.16
N GLU A 40 -2.20 -4.72 -3.13
CA GLU A 40 -1.97 -3.68 -4.14
C GLU A 40 -1.75 -4.35 -5.50
N MET A 41 -1.43 -3.60 -6.54
CA MET A 41 -1.38 -4.15 -7.90
C MET A 41 -0.14 -3.72 -8.69
N GLU A 42 0.72 -2.86 -8.16
CA GLU A 42 1.77 -2.21 -8.92
C GLU A 42 3.20 -2.52 -8.47
N ALA A 43 3.38 -3.02 -7.26
CA ALA A 43 4.71 -3.19 -6.66
C ALA A 43 5.68 -4.05 -7.50
N PRO A 44 5.28 -5.17 -8.07
CA PRO A 44 6.21 -5.99 -8.85
C PRO A 44 6.80 -5.25 -10.05
N ALA A 45 5.99 -4.48 -10.77
CA ALA A 45 6.45 -3.69 -11.90
C ALA A 45 7.44 -2.62 -11.47
N LEU A 46 7.15 -1.93 -10.36
CA LEU A 46 8.04 -0.92 -9.82
C LEU A 46 9.39 -1.51 -9.44
N TYR A 47 9.39 -2.60 -8.68
CA TYR A 47 10.62 -3.23 -8.21
C TYR A 47 11.44 -3.84 -9.34
N MET A 48 10.78 -4.46 -10.33
CA MET A 48 11.47 -5.03 -11.48
C MET A 48 12.13 -3.95 -12.33
N ASN A 49 11.43 -2.86 -12.58
CA ASN A 49 11.98 -1.73 -13.34
C ASN A 49 13.15 -1.07 -12.61
N ALA A 50 13.05 -0.92 -11.31
CA ALA A 50 14.12 -0.36 -10.50
C ALA A 50 15.36 -1.27 -10.52
N ALA A 51 15.17 -2.57 -10.33
CA ALA A 51 16.27 -3.53 -10.36
C ALA A 51 16.96 -3.54 -11.73
N ARG A 52 16.20 -3.51 -12.81
CA ARG A 52 16.72 -3.50 -14.18
C ARG A 52 17.59 -2.27 -14.46
N SER A 53 17.25 -1.12 -13.90
CA SER A 53 18.01 0.11 -14.11
C SER A 53 19.03 0.40 -12.99
N GLY A 54 19.22 -0.53 -12.06
CA GLY A 54 20.16 -0.36 -10.96
C GLY A 54 19.75 0.66 -9.91
N ASN A 55 18.46 0.97 -9.82
CA ASN A 55 17.91 1.94 -8.88
C ASN A 55 17.24 1.26 -7.70
N LYS A 56 17.02 2.04 -6.65
CA LYS A 56 16.28 1.60 -5.47
C LYS A 56 14.82 2.04 -5.61
N ALA A 57 13.91 1.25 -5.07
CA ALA A 57 12.50 1.57 -5.07
C ALA A 57 11.85 1.21 -3.74
N LEU A 58 10.80 1.94 -3.41
CA LEU A 58 10.00 1.71 -2.22
C LEU A 58 8.52 1.94 -2.57
N VAL A 59 7.67 1.04 -2.13
CA VAL A 59 6.22 1.20 -2.26
C VAL A 59 5.68 1.78 -0.97
N ILE A 60 4.95 2.88 -1.10
CA ILE A 60 4.21 3.49 0.00
C ILE A 60 2.74 3.52 -0.40
N CYS A 61 1.89 2.97 0.44
CA CYS A 61 0.46 2.88 0.14
C CYS A 61 -0.36 3.55 1.23
N THR A 62 -1.44 4.21 0.82
CA THR A 62 -2.48 4.62 1.74
C THR A 62 -3.59 3.56 1.69
N VAL A 63 -4.01 3.09 2.85
CA VAL A 63 -5.13 2.14 2.93
C VAL A 63 -6.42 2.88 2.62
N SER A 64 -7.06 2.54 1.51
CA SER A 64 -8.30 3.16 1.07
C SER A 64 -9.53 2.39 1.52
N ASP A 65 -9.42 1.07 1.59
CA ASP A 65 -10.53 0.18 1.87
C ASP A 65 -10.10 -0.90 2.85
N ASN A 66 -11.01 -1.36 3.68
CA ASN A 66 -10.76 -2.51 4.54
C ASN A 66 -11.58 -3.70 4.03
N ILE A 67 -10.88 -4.69 3.49
CA ILE A 67 -11.52 -5.86 2.87
C ILE A 67 -12.31 -6.68 3.90
N LEU A 68 -11.83 -6.74 5.14
CA LEU A 68 -12.46 -7.53 6.20
C LEU A 68 -13.75 -6.91 6.70
N THR A 69 -13.79 -5.59 6.86
CA THR A 69 -14.94 -4.87 7.40
C THR A 69 -15.87 -4.34 6.32
N GLY A 70 -15.37 -4.29 5.08
CA GLY A 70 -16.11 -3.68 3.97
C GLY A 70 -16.08 -2.15 3.99
N GLU A 71 -15.36 -1.53 4.92
CA GLU A 71 -15.21 -0.09 4.92
C GLU A 71 -14.45 0.37 3.68
N ALA A 72 -14.98 1.40 3.03
CA ALA A 72 -14.39 1.97 1.84
C ALA A 72 -14.38 3.49 1.94
N THR A 73 -13.32 4.10 1.42
CA THR A 73 -13.27 5.56 1.33
C THR A 73 -14.09 6.04 0.14
N THR A 74 -14.68 7.22 0.27
CA THR A 74 -15.34 7.88 -0.85
C THR A 74 -14.29 8.45 -1.80
N ALA A 75 -14.71 8.80 -3.04
CA ALA A 75 -13.83 9.45 -3.99
C ALA A 75 -13.27 10.76 -3.43
N GLU A 76 -14.09 11.53 -2.72
CA GLU A 76 -13.68 12.77 -2.07
C GLU A 76 -12.64 12.53 -0.99
N GLN A 77 -12.83 11.52 -0.14
CA GLN A 77 -11.86 11.15 0.88
C GLN A 77 -10.54 10.73 0.26
N ARG A 78 -10.56 9.94 -0.82
CA ARG A 78 -9.36 9.55 -1.54
C ARG A 78 -8.61 10.75 -2.11
N GLN A 79 -9.36 11.73 -2.60
CA GLN A 79 -8.77 12.95 -3.16
C GLN A 79 -8.11 13.82 -2.10
N ASN A 80 -8.69 13.91 -0.91
CA ASN A 80 -8.30 14.88 0.11
C ASN A 80 -7.44 14.31 1.24
N SER A 81 -7.44 12.99 1.45
CA SER A 81 -6.83 12.37 2.63
C SER A 81 -5.46 11.74 2.37
N PHE A 82 -4.96 11.75 1.15
CA PHE A 82 -3.72 11.07 0.80
C PHE A 82 -2.48 11.97 0.94
N THR A 83 -2.63 13.14 1.54
CA THR A 83 -1.53 14.07 1.77
C THR A 83 -0.48 13.52 2.74
N HIS A 84 -0.87 12.69 3.70
CA HIS A 84 0.08 12.07 4.64
C HIS A 84 1.11 11.22 3.91
N MET A 85 0.67 10.41 2.96
CA MET A 85 1.57 9.60 2.13
C MET A 85 2.52 10.48 1.32
N MET A 86 2.00 11.58 0.76
CA MET A 86 2.79 12.52 -0.01
C MET A 86 3.86 13.20 0.86
N ASP A 87 3.50 13.60 2.08
CA ASP A 87 4.44 14.20 3.03
C ASP A 87 5.60 13.25 3.33
N VAL A 88 5.28 11.98 3.60
CA VAL A 88 6.29 10.95 3.85
C VAL A 88 7.18 10.74 2.62
N ALA A 89 6.58 10.62 1.45
CA ALA A 89 7.32 10.39 0.21
C ALA A 89 8.28 11.55 -0.11
N PHE A 90 7.81 12.78 -0.02
CA PHE A 90 8.65 13.95 -0.29
C PHE A 90 9.78 14.13 0.73
N SER A 91 9.61 13.69 1.96
CA SER A 91 10.65 13.76 2.97
C SER A 91 11.84 12.84 2.69
N LEU A 92 11.68 11.89 1.77
CA LEU A 92 12.76 10.97 1.38
C LEU A 92 13.67 11.54 0.27
N LEU A 93 13.33 12.67 -0.29
CA LEU A 93 14.08 13.30 -1.38
C LEU A 93 15.29 14.11 -0.86
#